data_db64f94c570ef1e73ec819e343eb91a5
#
_entry.id   db64f94c570ef1e73ec819e343eb91a5
#
_cell.length_a   1.000
_cell.length_b   1.000
_cell.length_c   1.000
_cell.angle_alpha   90.00
_cell.angle_beta   90.00
_cell.angle_gamma   90.00
#
_symmetry.space_group_name_H-M   'P 1'
#
loop_
_entity.id
_entity.type
_entity.pdbx_description
1 polymer ?
#
loop_
_entity_poly.entity_id
_entity_poly.type
_entity_poly.pdbx_seq_one_letter_code
_entity_poly.pdbx_strand_id
1 'polypeptide(L)'
;MMVGYPLFLKLEGKQCLVFGGGKVATRKIEALLKRGAQVTCVSRDFCQPLKNLAKTVGATRRVAPTLQLKQMKDNRIVLNGAQLVIAATSDRKFNARAAQVCRRKKVLINVVDDPEMCDFYVPAVVERGPLQIAISTSGTSPLFAKRLREEMEKIIPPSTGKLLKKLGKIRGYSK
;
A
#
# COMPACT_ATOMS: atom_id res chain seq x y z
N MET A 1 3.36 -19.28 15.88
CA MET A 1 3.22 -18.23 14.84
C MET A 1 2.00 -17.39 15.19
N MET A 2 2.15 -16.08 15.34
CA MET A 2 0.99 -15.19 15.62
C MET A 2 0.22 -14.95 14.33
N VAL A 3 -1.10 -15.20 14.37
CA VAL A 3 -2.02 -14.90 13.26
C VAL A 3 -2.43 -13.43 13.36
N GLY A 4 -2.32 -12.70 12.25
CA GLY A 4 -2.68 -11.28 12.23
C GLY A 4 -4.19 -11.06 12.33
N TYR A 5 -4.61 -9.92 12.89
CA TYR A 5 -5.99 -9.48 12.89
C TYR A 5 -6.39 -8.90 11.52
N PRO A 6 -7.38 -9.46 10.80
CA PRO A 6 -7.76 -8.97 9.49
C PRO A 6 -8.56 -7.66 9.61
N LEU A 7 -8.13 -6.65 8.87
CA LEU A 7 -8.82 -5.36 8.80
C LEU A 7 -8.63 -4.68 7.44
N PHE A 8 -9.55 -3.81 7.07
CA PHE A 8 -9.45 -2.95 5.89
C PHE A 8 -9.23 -1.50 6.30
N LEU A 9 -8.09 -0.93 5.92
CA LEU A 9 -7.74 0.46 6.21
C LEU A 9 -8.34 1.41 5.17
N LYS A 10 -9.00 2.45 5.61
CA LYS A 10 -9.43 3.57 4.76
C LYS A 10 -8.27 4.54 4.62
N LEU A 11 -7.68 4.60 3.43
CA LEU A 11 -6.51 5.43 3.15
C LEU A 11 -6.81 6.70 2.36
N GLU A 12 -8.07 6.93 1.99
CA GLU A 12 -8.47 8.14 1.26
C GLU A 12 -8.09 9.41 2.03
N GLY A 13 -7.29 10.26 1.38
CA GLY A 13 -6.74 11.49 1.96
C GLY A 13 -5.68 11.29 3.05
N LYS A 14 -5.32 10.04 3.40
CA LYS A 14 -4.34 9.77 4.46
C LYS A 14 -2.91 9.89 3.96
N GLN A 15 -2.05 10.48 4.80
CA GLN A 15 -0.62 10.60 4.52
C GLN A 15 0.06 9.23 4.62
N CYS A 16 0.67 8.78 3.53
CA CYS A 16 1.47 7.57 3.48
C CYS A 16 2.89 7.90 3.04
N LEU A 17 3.88 7.31 3.70
CA LEU A 17 5.29 7.52 3.40
C LEU A 17 5.92 6.24 2.88
N VAL A 18 6.67 6.34 1.79
CA VAL A 18 7.39 5.21 1.21
C VAL A 18 8.87 5.56 1.12
N PHE A 19 9.71 4.78 1.77
CA PHE A 19 11.15 4.84 1.62
C PHE A 19 11.61 3.85 0.56
N GLY A 20 12.33 4.35 -0.45
CA GLY A 20 12.83 3.58 -1.60
C GLY A 20 12.19 4.00 -2.91
N GLY A 21 12.98 4.02 -4.00
CA GLY A 21 12.59 4.51 -5.33
C GLY A 21 12.64 3.46 -6.44
N GLY A 22 12.74 2.17 -6.08
CA GLY A 22 12.84 1.05 -7.02
C GLY A 22 11.49 0.49 -7.45
N LYS A 23 11.52 -0.60 -8.25
CA LYS A 23 10.32 -1.28 -8.77
C LYS A 23 9.36 -1.76 -7.67
N VAL A 24 9.90 -2.26 -6.54
CA VAL A 24 9.08 -2.74 -5.42
C VAL A 24 8.32 -1.56 -4.78
N ALA A 25 9.01 -0.47 -4.50
CA ALA A 25 8.40 0.76 -3.99
C ALA A 25 7.30 1.28 -4.93
N THR A 26 7.56 1.30 -6.25
CA THR A 26 6.57 1.72 -7.26
C THR A 26 5.28 0.94 -7.15
N ARG A 27 5.36 -0.40 -7.11
CA ARG A 27 4.18 -1.27 -6.98
C ARG A 27 3.39 -1.02 -5.69
N LYS A 28 4.09 -0.76 -4.57
CA LYS A 28 3.45 -0.41 -3.29
C LYS A 28 2.78 0.96 -3.35
N ILE A 29 3.42 1.94 -3.97
CA ILE A 29 2.88 3.28 -4.19
C ILE A 29 1.61 3.22 -5.04
N GLU A 30 1.61 2.48 -6.14
CA GLU A 30 0.42 2.28 -6.99
C GLU A 30 -0.76 1.73 -6.19
N ALA A 31 -0.51 0.74 -5.31
CA ALA A 31 -1.53 0.17 -4.46
C ALA A 31 -2.12 1.19 -3.46
N LEU A 32 -1.29 2.06 -2.87
CA LEU A 32 -1.72 3.13 -1.98
C LEU A 32 -2.54 4.19 -2.73
N LEU A 33 -2.06 4.61 -3.91
CA LEU A 33 -2.75 5.60 -4.75
C LEU A 33 -4.13 5.11 -5.19
N LYS A 34 -4.28 3.84 -5.54
CA LYS A 34 -5.59 3.21 -5.85
C LYS A 34 -6.58 3.30 -4.69
N ARG A 35 -6.11 3.47 -3.46
CA ARG A 35 -6.91 3.64 -2.23
C ARG A 35 -7.12 5.11 -1.84
N GLY A 36 -6.75 6.04 -2.71
CA GLY A 36 -6.92 7.48 -2.47
C GLY A 36 -5.90 8.09 -1.52
N ALA A 37 -4.79 7.41 -1.21
CA ALA A 37 -3.77 7.92 -0.31
C ALA A 37 -3.02 9.13 -0.89
N GLN A 38 -2.52 9.99 0.00
CA GLN A 38 -1.53 11.02 -0.30
C GLN A 38 -0.15 10.43 -0.03
N VAL A 39 0.60 10.13 -1.08
CA VAL A 39 1.87 9.40 -0.96
C VAL A 39 3.05 10.34 -1.10
N THR A 40 3.97 10.31 -0.13
CA THR A 40 5.31 10.88 -0.25
C THR A 40 6.30 9.73 -0.39
N CYS A 41 7.07 9.72 -1.47
CA CYS A 41 8.14 8.77 -1.68
C CYS A 41 9.49 9.44 -1.46
N VAL A 42 10.31 8.87 -0.59
CA VAL A 42 11.65 9.40 -0.25
C VAL A 42 12.72 8.38 -0.65
N SER A 43 13.63 8.78 -1.52
CA SER A 43 14.72 7.92 -2.00
C SER A 43 15.92 8.74 -2.46
N ARG A 44 17.10 8.12 -2.53
CA ARG A 44 18.28 8.71 -3.18
C ARG A 44 18.07 8.79 -4.68
N ASP A 45 17.48 7.74 -5.28
CA ASP A 45 17.21 7.61 -6.70
C ASP A 45 15.80 7.08 -6.94
N PHE A 46 15.25 7.39 -8.11
CA PHE A 46 13.93 6.95 -8.52
C PHE A 46 14.02 6.26 -9.89
N CYS A 47 13.46 5.07 -9.98
CA CYS A 47 13.38 4.35 -11.26
C CYS A 47 12.42 5.06 -12.24
N GLN A 48 12.63 4.84 -13.54
CA GLN A 48 11.85 5.52 -14.59
C GLN A 48 10.33 5.28 -14.47
N PRO A 49 9.83 4.06 -14.18
CA PRO A 49 8.40 3.83 -13.96
C PRO A 49 7.82 4.72 -12.85
N LEU A 50 8.54 4.91 -11.74
CA LEU A 50 8.08 5.75 -10.64
C LEU A 50 8.04 7.24 -11.01
N LYS A 51 9.03 7.71 -11.77
CA LYS A 51 9.04 9.08 -12.31
C LYS A 51 7.86 9.33 -13.25
N ASN A 52 7.55 8.35 -14.12
CA ASN A 52 6.41 8.44 -15.02
C ASN A 52 5.07 8.44 -14.24
N LEU A 53 4.94 7.56 -13.23
CA LEU A 53 3.76 7.53 -12.36
C LEU A 53 3.52 8.88 -11.67
N ALA A 54 4.58 9.53 -11.16
CA ALA A 54 4.47 10.81 -10.50
C ALA A 54 3.98 11.92 -11.44
N LYS A 55 4.47 11.93 -12.71
CA LYS A 55 3.99 12.86 -13.73
C LYS A 55 2.49 12.67 -14.02
N THR A 56 2.05 11.42 -14.18
CA THR A 56 0.64 11.09 -14.47
C THR A 56 -0.28 11.50 -13.31
N VAL A 57 0.09 11.19 -12.07
CA VAL A 57 -0.72 11.53 -10.89
C VAL A 57 -0.76 13.05 -10.64
N GLY A 58 0.37 13.75 -10.83
CA GLY A 58 0.47 15.19 -10.64
C GLY A 58 -0.33 16.00 -11.67
N ALA A 59 -0.48 15.50 -12.90
CA ALA A 59 -1.19 16.18 -13.98
C ALA A 59 -2.72 16.17 -13.82
N THR A 60 -3.28 15.27 -12.99
CA THR A 60 -4.71 14.96 -13.02
C THR A 60 -5.53 15.51 -11.85
N ARG A 61 -4.93 15.88 -10.69
CA ARG A 61 -5.75 16.26 -9.52
C ARG A 61 -5.05 17.21 -8.54
N ARG A 62 -5.79 18.23 -8.09
CA ARG A 62 -5.45 19.07 -6.92
C ARG A 62 -5.87 18.42 -5.58
N VAL A 63 -6.63 17.34 -5.63
CA VAL A 63 -7.15 16.59 -4.47
C VAL A 63 -6.66 15.14 -4.56
N ALA A 64 -6.50 14.46 -3.42
CA ALA A 64 -6.03 13.06 -3.35
C ALA A 64 -6.68 12.13 -4.42
N PRO A 65 -5.96 11.13 -4.95
CA PRO A 65 -4.61 10.73 -4.53
C PRO A 65 -3.50 11.65 -5.06
N THR A 66 -2.44 11.82 -4.29
CA THR A 66 -1.26 12.60 -4.70
C THR A 66 0.01 11.77 -4.56
N LEU A 67 1.01 12.05 -5.40
CA LEU A 67 2.34 11.46 -5.29
C LEU A 67 3.41 12.54 -5.35
N GLN A 68 4.19 12.65 -4.27
CA GLN A 68 5.35 13.52 -4.19
C GLN A 68 6.63 12.68 -4.12
N LEU A 69 7.59 12.98 -4.99
CA LEU A 69 8.93 12.40 -4.93
C LEU A 69 9.86 13.39 -4.22
N LYS A 70 10.48 12.96 -3.13
CA LYS A 70 11.46 13.76 -2.36
C LYS A 70 12.80 13.07 -2.36
N GLN A 71 13.83 13.76 -2.81
CA GLN A 71 15.18 13.24 -2.77
C GLN A 71 15.69 13.16 -1.33
N MET A 72 16.22 12.01 -0.94
CA MET A 72 16.86 11.81 0.35
C MET A 72 18.25 12.45 0.33
N LYS A 73 18.43 13.52 1.09
CA LYS A 73 19.73 14.22 1.22
C LYS A 73 20.60 13.63 2.31
N ASP A 74 19.99 13.09 3.33
CA ASP A 74 20.65 12.45 4.47
C ASP A 74 19.85 11.24 4.95
N ASN A 75 20.36 10.50 5.92
CA ASN A 75 19.71 9.31 6.46
C ASN A 75 18.71 9.60 7.58
N ARG A 76 18.21 10.84 7.72
CA ARG A 76 17.19 11.18 8.70
C ARG A 76 15.84 10.62 8.31
N ILE A 77 15.13 10.09 9.30
CA ILE A 77 13.80 9.53 9.14
C ILE A 77 12.80 10.52 9.71
N VAL A 78 12.09 11.20 8.82
CA VAL A 78 11.07 12.19 9.18
C VAL A 78 9.73 11.70 8.65
N LEU A 79 8.77 11.48 9.55
CA LEU A 79 7.48 10.87 9.20
C LEU A 79 6.46 11.85 8.64
N ASN A 80 6.63 13.17 8.85
CA ASN A 80 5.77 14.24 8.31
C ASN A 80 4.26 14.00 8.50
N GLY A 81 3.84 13.45 9.65
CA GLY A 81 2.43 13.14 9.90
C GLY A 81 1.91 11.89 9.16
N ALA A 82 2.79 11.08 8.59
CA ALA A 82 2.39 9.82 7.96
C ALA A 82 1.68 8.89 8.97
N GLN A 83 0.59 8.28 8.53
CA GLN A 83 -0.18 7.31 9.28
C GLN A 83 0.21 5.87 8.94
N LEU A 84 0.85 5.69 7.79
CA LEU A 84 1.35 4.41 7.31
C LEU A 84 2.67 4.62 6.58
N VAL A 85 3.63 3.74 6.85
CA VAL A 85 4.96 3.75 6.26
C VAL A 85 5.25 2.43 5.56
N ILE A 86 5.91 2.49 4.40
CA ILE A 86 6.48 1.33 3.73
C ILE A 86 7.99 1.59 3.57
N ALA A 87 8.81 0.70 4.11
CA ALA A 87 10.25 0.70 3.93
C ALA A 87 10.63 -0.35 2.88
N ALA A 88 11.03 0.12 1.69
CA ALA A 88 11.36 -0.69 0.52
C ALA A 88 12.74 -0.32 -0.05
N THR A 89 13.70 0.00 0.82
CA THR A 89 15.09 0.28 0.43
C THR A 89 15.91 -0.99 0.46
N SER A 90 17.06 -1.00 -0.24
CA SER A 90 18.07 -2.05 -0.12
C SER A 90 18.93 -1.94 1.15
N ASP A 91 18.87 -0.81 1.86
CA ASP A 91 19.60 -0.59 3.10
C ASP A 91 18.82 -1.14 4.31
N ARG A 92 19.16 -2.37 4.72
CA ARG A 92 18.52 -3.04 5.87
C ARG A 92 18.69 -2.25 7.17
N LYS A 93 19.83 -1.59 7.38
CA LYS A 93 20.08 -0.77 8.59
C LYS A 93 19.16 0.46 8.61
N PHE A 94 18.95 1.09 7.47
CA PHE A 94 18.00 2.18 7.33
C PHE A 94 16.57 1.70 7.59
N ASN A 95 16.15 0.57 6.99
CA ASN A 95 14.82 0.00 7.17
C ASN A 95 14.56 -0.34 8.65
N ALA A 96 15.52 -0.95 9.34
CA ALA A 96 15.41 -1.24 10.77
C ALA A 96 15.24 0.03 11.63
N ARG A 97 16.01 1.08 11.34
CA ARG A 97 15.85 2.37 12.03
C ARG A 97 14.48 3.00 11.73
N ALA A 98 13.99 2.88 10.50
CA ALA A 98 12.66 3.36 10.13
C ALA A 98 11.58 2.65 10.95
N ALA A 99 11.67 1.32 11.13
CA ALA A 99 10.76 0.55 11.96
C ALA A 99 10.79 1.02 13.43
N GLN A 100 11.97 1.23 14.00
CA GLN A 100 12.10 1.74 15.37
C GLN A 100 11.48 3.13 15.55
N VAL A 101 11.70 4.04 14.58
CA VAL A 101 11.10 5.38 14.62
C VAL A 101 9.58 5.31 14.51
N CYS A 102 9.04 4.49 13.61
CA CYS A 102 7.61 4.29 13.42
C CYS A 102 6.96 3.74 14.70
N ARG A 103 7.52 2.70 15.31
CA ARG A 103 7.01 2.11 16.56
C ARG A 103 6.97 3.12 17.69
N ARG A 104 8.04 3.92 17.88
CA ARG A 104 8.06 4.99 18.91
C ARG A 104 6.99 6.06 18.66
N LYS A 105 6.65 6.34 17.40
CA LYS A 105 5.64 7.33 17.02
C LYS A 105 4.25 6.72 16.81
N LYS A 106 4.07 5.41 17.07
CA LYS A 106 2.83 4.65 16.87
C LYS A 106 2.29 4.76 15.45
N VAL A 107 3.17 4.74 14.46
CA VAL A 107 2.85 4.76 13.03
C VAL A 107 3.05 3.36 12.47
N LEU A 108 2.05 2.82 11.76
CA LEU A 108 2.12 1.49 11.17
C LEU A 108 3.20 1.41 10.09
N ILE A 109 4.04 0.37 10.16
CA ILE A 109 5.10 0.15 9.17
C ILE A 109 5.04 -1.26 8.58
N ASN A 110 5.30 -1.34 7.27
CA ASN A 110 5.65 -2.57 6.56
C ASN A 110 7.07 -2.45 6.01
N VAL A 111 7.94 -3.35 6.41
CA VAL A 111 9.30 -3.47 5.88
C VAL A 111 9.31 -4.59 4.86
N VAL A 112 9.68 -4.26 3.61
CA VAL A 112 9.70 -5.24 2.53
C VAL A 112 10.77 -6.28 2.80
N ASP A 113 10.41 -7.55 2.61
CA ASP A 113 11.25 -8.73 2.80
C ASP A 113 11.77 -8.93 4.25
N ASP A 114 11.12 -8.29 5.23
CA ASP A 114 11.45 -8.45 6.65
C ASP A 114 10.18 -8.50 7.53
N PRO A 115 9.53 -9.68 7.66
CA PRO A 115 8.27 -9.85 8.39
C PRO A 115 8.34 -9.47 9.88
N GLU A 116 9.48 -9.66 10.54
CA GLU A 116 9.66 -9.37 11.96
C GLU A 116 9.62 -7.86 12.27
N MET A 117 9.96 -7.06 11.27
CA MET A 117 9.92 -5.60 11.37
C MET A 117 8.58 -5.01 10.95
N CYS A 118 7.60 -5.82 10.53
CA CYS A 118 6.30 -5.38 10.07
C CYS A 118 5.27 -5.31 11.18
N ASP A 119 4.49 -4.22 11.23
CA ASP A 119 3.28 -4.13 12.07
C ASP A 119 2.05 -4.67 11.32
N PHE A 120 2.11 -4.78 9.99
CA PHE A 120 1.04 -5.32 9.16
C PHE A 120 1.59 -5.99 7.90
N TYR A 121 0.78 -6.90 7.35
CA TYR A 121 1.07 -7.54 6.06
C TYR A 121 0.15 -7.02 4.97
N VAL A 122 0.67 -6.95 3.74
CA VAL A 122 -0.14 -6.63 2.56
C VAL A 122 -0.57 -7.96 1.92
N PRO A 123 -1.84 -8.36 2.03
CA PRO A 123 -2.33 -9.64 1.54
C PRO A 123 -2.41 -9.69 0.02
N ALA A 124 -2.63 -10.89 -0.53
CA ALA A 124 -3.15 -11.02 -1.89
C ALA A 124 -4.63 -10.62 -1.90
N VAL A 125 -5.07 -9.82 -2.89
CA VAL A 125 -6.43 -9.26 -2.90
C VAL A 125 -7.13 -9.56 -4.21
N VAL A 126 -8.35 -10.09 -4.12
CA VAL A 126 -9.32 -10.11 -5.22
C VAL A 126 -10.15 -8.83 -5.16
N GLU A 127 -10.27 -8.13 -6.28
CA GLU A 127 -11.04 -6.89 -6.38
C GLU A 127 -12.09 -6.98 -7.48
N ARG A 128 -13.35 -6.71 -7.12
CA ARG A 128 -14.49 -6.62 -8.05
C ARG A 128 -15.35 -5.40 -7.68
N GLY A 129 -14.87 -4.21 -8.04
CA GLY A 129 -15.52 -2.96 -7.63
C GLY A 129 -15.48 -2.80 -6.09
N PRO A 130 -16.64 -2.71 -5.42
CA PRO A 130 -16.67 -2.58 -3.96
C PRO A 130 -16.34 -3.87 -3.20
N LEU A 131 -16.37 -5.05 -3.87
CA LEU A 131 -15.96 -6.30 -3.24
C LEU A 131 -14.44 -6.38 -3.14
N GLN A 132 -13.96 -6.69 -1.96
CA GLN A 132 -12.56 -7.00 -1.70
C GLN A 132 -12.47 -8.28 -0.87
N ILE A 133 -11.60 -9.21 -1.29
CA ILE A 133 -11.29 -10.43 -0.54
C ILE A 133 -9.78 -10.41 -0.31
N ALA A 134 -9.38 -10.30 0.94
CA ALA A 134 -7.98 -10.32 1.35
C ALA A 134 -7.59 -11.74 1.78
N ILE A 135 -6.51 -12.26 1.20
CA ILE A 135 -6.01 -13.61 1.45
C ILE A 135 -4.62 -13.50 2.06
N SER A 136 -4.49 -13.93 3.31
CA SER A 136 -3.23 -13.96 4.04
C SER A 136 -2.92 -15.39 4.50
N THR A 137 -1.66 -15.76 4.41
CA THR A 137 -1.12 -16.99 5.00
C THR A 137 -0.21 -16.67 6.18
N SER A 138 -0.33 -15.47 6.76
CA SER A 138 0.54 -14.96 7.82
C SER A 138 2.03 -15.07 7.49
N GLY A 139 2.38 -14.88 6.19
CA GLY A 139 3.75 -14.96 5.70
C GLY A 139 4.23 -16.39 5.38
N THR A 140 3.45 -17.45 5.70
CA THR A 140 3.86 -18.83 5.51
C THR A 140 4.05 -19.20 4.04
N SER A 141 3.16 -18.76 3.15
CA SER A 141 3.25 -19.08 1.72
C SER A 141 2.66 -17.99 0.83
N PRO A 142 3.47 -17.02 0.40
CA PRO A 142 3.02 -16.01 -0.56
C PRO A 142 2.53 -16.61 -1.89
N LEU A 143 3.15 -17.75 -2.31
CA LEU A 143 2.75 -18.46 -3.52
C LEU A 143 1.35 -19.08 -3.39
N PHE A 144 1.03 -19.68 -2.25
CA PHE A 144 -0.30 -20.22 -1.99
C PHE A 144 -1.36 -19.12 -1.99
N ALA A 145 -1.10 -18.02 -1.28
CA ALA A 145 -1.99 -16.86 -1.27
C ALA A 145 -2.25 -16.31 -2.69
N LYS A 146 -1.19 -16.26 -3.52
CA LYS A 146 -1.31 -15.83 -4.93
C LYS A 146 -2.18 -16.81 -5.73
N ARG A 147 -1.93 -18.11 -5.64
CA ARG A 147 -2.72 -19.14 -6.36
C ARG A 147 -4.19 -19.12 -5.95
N LEU A 148 -4.45 -19.04 -4.64
CA LEU A 148 -5.82 -18.98 -4.14
C LEU A 148 -6.53 -17.71 -4.65
N ARG A 149 -5.85 -16.57 -4.70
CA ARG A 149 -6.38 -15.35 -5.32
C ARG A 149 -6.77 -15.59 -6.78
N GLU A 150 -5.89 -16.25 -7.55
CA GLU A 150 -6.13 -16.54 -8.98
C GLU A 150 -7.33 -17.46 -9.18
N GLU A 151 -7.52 -18.46 -8.33
CA GLU A 151 -8.72 -19.33 -8.36
C GLU A 151 -9.98 -18.54 -7.97
N MET A 152 -9.93 -17.73 -6.93
CA MET A 152 -11.07 -16.90 -6.54
C MET A 152 -11.45 -15.89 -7.64
N GLU A 153 -10.49 -15.38 -8.41
CA GLU A 153 -10.76 -14.50 -9.55
C GLU A 153 -11.50 -15.17 -10.68
N LYS A 154 -11.35 -16.51 -10.86
CA LYS A 154 -12.12 -17.30 -11.83
C LYS A 154 -13.57 -17.52 -11.37
N ILE A 155 -13.75 -17.78 -10.07
CA ILE A 155 -15.06 -18.03 -9.45
C ILE A 155 -15.90 -16.76 -9.38
N ILE A 156 -15.27 -15.59 -9.10
CA ILE A 156 -15.95 -14.31 -8.91
C ILE A 156 -15.77 -13.43 -10.16
N PRO A 157 -16.77 -13.38 -11.04
CA PRO A 157 -16.65 -12.67 -12.30
C PRO A 157 -16.65 -11.15 -12.11
N PRO A 158 -16.11 -10.36 -13.05
CA PRO A 158 -16.10 -8.90 -13.00
C PRO A 158 -17.48 -8.26 -12.86
N SER A 159 -18.53 -8.95 -13.33
CA SER A 159 -19.94 -8.52 -13.21
C SER A 159 -20.41 -8.38 -11.78
N THR A 160 -19.83 -9.10 -10.82
CA THR A 160 -20.12 -8.99 -9.39
C THR A 160 -19.96 -7.56 -8.87
N GLY A 161 -18.94 -6.85 -9.33
CA GLY A 161 -18.75 -5.44 -8.95
C GLY A 161 -19.87 -4.51 -9.44
N LYS A 162 -20.42 -4.79 -10.63
CA LYS A 162 -21.56 -4.04 -11.17
C LYS A 162 -22.83 -4.31 -10.36
N LEU A 163 -23.07 -5.58 -10.01
CA LEU A 163 -24.20 -5.99 -9.18
C LEU A 163 -24.17 -5.30 -7.81
N LEU A 164 -23.03 -5.34 -7.13
CA LEU A 164 -22.88 -4.72 -5.80
C LEU A 164 -23.08 -3.21 -5.83
N LYS A 165 -22.63 -2.52 -6.89
CA LYS A 165 -22.90 -1.09 -7.08
C LYS A 165 -24.41 -0.81 -7.22
N LYS A 166 -25.15 -1.66 -7.94
CA LYS A 166 -26.62 -1.53 -8.06
C LYS A 166 -27.31 -1.75 -6.70
N LEU A 167 -26.93 -2.80 -5.97
CA LEU A 167 -27.46 -3.07 -4.63
C LEU A 167 -27.16 -1.95 -3.63
N GLY A 168 -25.96 -1.36 -3.69
CA GLY A 168 -25.59 -0.21 -2.86
C GLY A 168 -26.49 1.01 -3.09
N LYS A 169 -26.85 1.28 -4.35
CA LYS A 169 -27.82 2.35 -4.68
C LYS A 169 -29.21 2.11 -4.08
N ILE A 170 -29.70 0.87 -4.14
CA ILE A 170 -31.02 0.50 -3.57
C ILE A 170 -31.02 0.70 -2.04
N ARG A 171 -29.91 0.44 -1.35
CA ARG A 171 -29.78 0.61 0.11
C ARG A 171 -29.44 2.04 0.55
N GLY A 172 -29.38 3.02 -0.34
CA GLY A 172 -29.01 4.41 -0.01
C GLY A 172 -27.55 4.60 0.42
N TYR A 173 -26.68 3.61 0.21
CA TYR A 173 -25.25 3.68 0.52
C TYR A 173 -24.40 4.28 -0.62
N SER A 174 -25.02 4.80 -1.65
CA SER A 174 -24.35 5.47 -2.77
C SER A 174 -24.32 6.97 -2.50
N LYS A 175 -23.16 7.47 -2.07
CA LYS A 175 -22.81 8.88 -2.22
C LYS A 175 -22.27 9.14 -3.61
#